data_4ec6dafad892a4e86f997c9a16653ede
#
_entry.id   4ec6dafad892a4e86f997c9a16653ede
#
_cell.length_a   1.000
_cell.length_b   1.000
_cell.length_c   1.000
_cell.angle_alpha   90.00
_cell.angle_beta   90.00
_cell.angle_gamma   90.00
#
_symmetry.space_group_name_H-M   'P 1'
#
loop_
_entity.id
_entity.type
_entity.pdbx_description
1 polymer ?
#
loop_
_entity_poly.entity_id
_entity_poly.type
_entity_poly.pdbx_seq_one_letter_code
_entity_poly.pdbx_strand_id
1 'polypeptide(L)'
;MLITLEEMKNYLRVNFDDDDALIEALLTAATRICMDILRTENLDELSACENARAAIFYTAAYLYDHREEADHHALTLTLRSLLFGARKEVF
;
A
#
# COMPACT_ATOMS: atom_id res chain seq x y z
N MET A 1 -1.60 10.28 -6.96
CA MET A 1 -1.55 8.90 -6.46
C MET A 1 -0.45 8.13 -7.19
N LEU A 2 0.32 7.35 -6.46
CA LEU A 2 1.45 6.60 -7.05
C LEU A 2 1.03 5.43 -7.93
N ILE A 3 -0.17 4.92 -7.71
CA ILE A 3 -0.67 3.74 -8.40
C ILE A 3 -2.05 4.05 -8.94
N THR A 4 -2.27 3.72 -10.22
CA THR A 4 -3.58 3.94 -10.83
C THR A 4 -4.53 2.79 -10.50
N LEU A 5 -5.83 3.04 -10.65
CA LEU A 5 -6.83 2.00 -10.50
C LEU A 5 -6.54 0.81 -11.41
N GLU A 6 -6.17 1.10 -12.65
CA GLU A 6 -5.91 0.04 -13.62
C GLU A 6 -4.73 -0.83 -13.22
N GLU A 7 -3.66 -0.20 -12.73
CA GLU A 7 -2.51 -0.93 -12.23
C GLU A 7 -2.90 -1.86 -11.09
N MET A 8 -3.72 -1.35 -10.17
CA MET A 8 -4.14 -2.15 -9.03
C MET A 8 -5.05 -3.30 -9.45
N LYS A 9 -5.96 -3.05 -10.39
CA LYS A 9 -6.82 -4.12 -10.90
C LYS A 9 -5.99 -5.22 -11.56
N ASN A 10 -4.97 -4.85 -12.32
CA ASN A 10 -4.07 -5.82 -12.93
C ASN A 10 -3.31 -6.62 -11.88
N TYR A 11 -2.87 -5.96 -10.84
CA TYR A 11 -2.17 -6.63 -9.74
C TYR A 11 -3.09 -7.65 -9.06
N LEU A 12 -4.35 -7.29 -8.85
CA LEU A 12 -5.34 -8.17 -8.22
C LEU A 12 -5.95 -9.18 -9.17
N ARG A 13 -5.69 -9.03 -10.48
CA ARG A 13 -6.29 -9.84 -11.54
C ARG A 13 -7.80 -9.72 -11.57
N VAL A 14 -8.29 -8.51 -11.39
CA VAL A 14 -9.71 -8.18 -11.44
C VAL A 14 -10.04 -7.65 -12.83
N ASN A 15 -10.96 -8.32 -13.52
CA ASN A 15 -11.34 -7.98 -14.90
C ASN A 15 -12.70 -7.30 -15.02
N PHE A 16 -13.39 -7.12 -13.90
CA PHE A 16 -14.71 -6.52 -13.88
C PHE A 16 -14.65 -5.17 -13.16
N ASP A 17 -15.71 -4.38 -13.31
CA ASP A 17 -15.73 -3.02 -12.78
C ASP A 17 -16.54 -2.87 -11.49
N ASP A 18 -17.10 -3.96 -10.98
CA ASP A 18 -17.98 -3.91 -9.81
C ASP A 18 -17.28 -3.39 -8.56
N ASP A 19 -15.99 -3.65 -8.42
CA ASP A 19 -15.23 -3.26 -7.25
C ASP A 19 -14.35 -2.03 -7.47
N ASP A 20 -14.53 -1.29 -8.56
CA ASP A 20 -13.66 -0.16 -8.87
C ASP A 20 -13.65 0.88 -7.75
N ALA A 21 -14.82 1.27 -7.25
CA ALA A 21 -14.88 2.26 -6.18
C ALA A 21 -14.22 1.74 -4.90
N LEU A 22 -14.42 0.47 -4.60
CA LEU A 22 -13.80 -0.16 -3.44
C LEU A 22 -12.28 -0.17 -3.59
N ILE A 23 -11.79 -0.56 -4.76
CA ILE A 23 -10.35 -0.65 -5.01
C ILE A 23 -9.71 0.73 -4.92
N GLU A 24 -10.37 1.77 -5.47
CA GLU A 24 -9.86 3.13 -5.33
C GLU A 24 -9.78 3.57 -3.87
N ALA A 25 -10.82 3.26 -3.09
CA ALA A 25 -10.82 3.58 -1.68
C ALA A 25 -9.69 2.86 -0.95
N LEU A 26 -9.45 1.60 -1.31
CA LEU A 26 -8.38 0.83 -0.69
C LEU A 26 -7.00 1.35 -1.08
N LEU A 27 -6.84 1.83 -2.31
CA LEU A 27 -5.58 2.47 -2.72
C LEU A 27 -5.31 3.74 -1.92
N THR A 28 -6.34 4.53 -1.71
CA THR A 28 -6.21 5.75 -0.90
C THR A 28 -5.83 5.40 0.53
N ALA A 29 -6.51 4.41 1.11
CA ALA A 29 -6.23 3.97 2.46
C ALA A 29 -4.81 3.38 2.57
N ALA A 30 -4.42 2.58 1.58
CA ALA A 30 -3.10 1.96 1.58
C ALA A 30 -1.99 3.01 1.50
N THR A 31 -2.17 4.02 0.66
CA THR A 31 -1.22 5.11 0.55
C THR A 31 -1.08 5.83 1.89
N ARG A 32 -2.21 6.11 2.54
CA ARG A 32 -2.20 6.77 3.84
C ARG A 32 -1.52 5.93 4.91
N ILE A 33 -1.79 4.64 4.94
CA ILE A 33 -1.14 3.73 5.90
C ILE A 33 0.38 3.77 5.72
N CYS A 34 0.85 3.72 4.48
CA CYS A 34 2.29 3.78 4.21
C CYS A 34 2.89 5.11 4.66
N MET A 35 2.19 6.21 4.41
CA MET A 35 2.65 7.52 4.85
C MET A 35 2.72 7.60 6.38
N ASP A 36 1.74 7.03 7.06
CA ASP A 36 1.71 7.02 8.52
C ASP A 36 2.89 6.22 9.09
N ILE A 37 3.22 5.11 8.46
CA ILE A 37 4.36 4.29 8.91
C ILE A 37 5.67 5.05 8.74
N LEU A 38 5.82 5.79 7.64
CA LEU A 38 6.99 6.63 7.42
C LEU A 38 6.94 7.92 8.23
N ARG A 39 5.81 8.21 8.86
CA ARG A 39 5.59 9.43 9.64
C ARG A 39 5.77 10.67 8.78
N THR A 40 5.19 10.66 7.60
CA THR A 40 5.24 11.79 6.68
C THR A 40 3.84 12.21 6.25
N GLU A 41 3.65 13.50 6.04
CA GLU A 41 2.44 14.04 5.43
C GLU A 41 2.69 14.36 3.95
N ASN A 42 3.90 14.10 3.46
CA ASN A 42 4.33 14.48 2.13
C ASN A 42 4.41 13.27 1.22
N LEU A 43 3.55 13.25 0.20
CA LEU A 43 3.53 12.15 -0.76
C LEU A 43 4.87 12.00 -1.50
N ASP A 44 5.58 13.11 -1.71
CA ASP A 44 6.87 13.06 -2.36
C ASP A 44 7.90 12.29 -1.55
N GLU A 45 7.83 12.37 -0.23
CA GLU A 45 8.71 11.59 0.62
C GLU A 45 8.41 10.09 0.51
N LEU A 46 7.14 9.73 0.42
CA LEU A 46 6.76 8.34 0.18
C LEU A 46 7.28 7.89 -1.19
N SER A 47 7.10 8.73 -2.21
CA SER A 47 7.56 8.41 -3.57
C SER A 47 9.05 8.15 -3.65
N ALA A 48 9.82 8.78 -2.77
CA ALA A 48 11.27 8.63 -2.76
C ALA A 48 11.73 7.27 -2.23
N CYS A 49 10.87 6.53 -1.56
CA CYS A 49 11.20 5.18 -1.08
C CYS A 49 11.21 4.20 -2.25
N GLU A 50 12.27 3.40 -2.34
CA GLU A 50 12.39 2.42 -3.42
C GLU A 50 11.21 1.47 -3.48
N ASN A 51 10.73 1.01 -2.34
CA ASN A 51 9.67 0.02 -2.27
C ASN A 51 8.28 0.60 -2.04
N ALA A 52 8.12 1.91 -2.27
CA ALA A 52 6.83 2.56 -2.00
C ALA A 52 5.69 1.92 -2.80
N ARG A 53 5.89 1.71 -4.11
CA ARG A 53 4.86 1.11 -4.93
C ARG A 53 4.54 -0.31 -4.48
N ALA A 54 5.58 -1.10 -4.19
CA ALA A 54 5.37 -2.47 -3.69
C ALA A 54 4.62 -2.47 -2.38
N ALA A 55 4.94 -1.55 -1.48
CA ALA A 55 4.26 -1.45 -0.19
C ALA A 55 2.78 -1.09 -0.37
N ILE A 56 2.46 -0.17 -1.27
CA ILE A 56 1.07 0.20 -1.53
C ILE A 56 0.31 -0.94 -2.18
N PHE A 57 0.90 -1.61 -3.18
CA PHE A 57 0.27 -2.78 -3.79
C PHE A 57 -0.02 -3.85 -2.74
N TYR A 58 0.96 -4.16 -1.92
CA TYR A 58 0.81 -5.17 -0.88
C TYR A 58 -0.31 -4.79 0.09
N THR A 59 -0.32 -3.54 0.55
CA THR A 59 -1.30 -3.08 1.52
C THR A 59 -2.71 -3.13 0.95
N ALA A 60 -2.90 -2.61 -0.26
CA ALA A 60 -4.22 -2.58 -0.89
C ALA A 60 -4.72 -4.01 -1.15
N ALA A 61 -3.82 -4.89 -1.61
CA ALA A 61 -4.19 -6.28 -1.86
C ALA A 61 -4.56 -6.99 -0.57
N TYR A 62 -3.78 -6.74 0.49
CA TYR A 62 -4.08 -7.32 1.79
C TYR A 62 -5.45 -6.88 2.28
N LEU A 63 -5.74 -5.58 2.20
CA LEU A 63 -7.04 -5.06 2.63
C LEU A 63 -8.17 -5.59 1.76
N TYR A 64 -7.94 -5.77 0.47
CA TYR A 64 -8.94 -6.32 -0.44
C TYR A 64 -9.28 -7.77 -0.05
N ASP A 65 -8.27 -8.57 0.26
CA ASP A 65 -8.45 -9.98 0.59
C ASP A 65 -8.94 -10.22 2.01
N HIS A 66 -8.69 -9.28 2.92
CA HIS A 66 -8.99 -9.43 4.35
C HIS A 66 -9.94 -8.35 4.85
N ARG A 67 -10.99 -8.06 4.07
CA ARG A 67 -11.91 -6.97 4.40
C ARG A 67 -12.57 -7.13 5.76
N GLU A 68 -12.75 -8.35 6.21
CA GLU A 68 -13.45 -8.61 7.47
C GLU A 68 -12.49 -8.88 8.64
N GLU A 69 -11.29 -9.32 8.36
CA GLU A 69 -10.36 -9.79 9.40
C GLU A 69 -8.94 -9.30 9.18
N ALA A 70 -8.77 -8.03 8.84
CA ALA A 70 -7.43 -7.49 8.64
C ALA A 70 -6.63 -7.53 9.94
N ASP A 71 -5.43 -8.09 9.87
CA ASP A 71 -4.49 -8.06 11.00
C ASP A 71 -3.56 -6.87 10.79
N HIS A 72 -3.93 -5.74 11.38
CA HIS A 72 -3.17 -4.51 11.20
C HIS A 72 -1.78 -4.57 11.82
N HIS A 73 -1.62 -5.37 12.87
CA HIS A 73 -0.30 -5.51 13.50
C HIS A 73 0.67 -6.22 12.56
N ALA A 74 0.26 -7.36 12.00
CA ALA A 74 1.10 -8.11 11.07
C ALA A 74 1.37 -7.28 9.82
N LEU A 75 0.35 -6.58 9.31
CA LEU A 75 0.49 -5.71 8.16
C LEU A 75 1.52 -4.61 8.43
N THR A 76 1.42 -3.97 9.58
CA THR A 76 2.35 -2.90 9.96
C THR A 76 3.79 -3.41 10.00
N LEU A 77 4.02 -4.59 10.57
CA LEU A 77 5.36 -5.15 10.64
C LEU A 77 5.92 -5.42 9.24
N THR A 78 5.09 -5.94 8.34
CA THR A 78 5.52 -6.19 6.97
C THR A 78 5.84 -4.90 6.24
N LEU A 79 5.00 -3.87 6.42
CA LEU A 79 5.21 -2.58 5.77
C LEU A 79 6.45 -1.88 6.29
N ARG A 80 6.73 -1.98 7.58
CA ARG A 80 7.97 -1.41 8.12
C ARG A 80 9.17 -2.07 7.47
N SER A 81 9.11 -3.37 7.28
CA SER A 81 10.19 -4.09 6.61
C SER A 81 10.36 -3.62 5.16
N LEU A 82 9.26 -3.46 4.44
CA LEU A 82 9.32 -3.02 3.04
C LEU A 82 9.79 -1.57 2.90
N LEU A 83 9.27 -0.68 3.75
CA LEU A 83 9.55 0.75 3.61
C LEU A 83 10.90 1.14 4.19
N PHE A 84 11.29 0.54 5.31
CA PHE A 84 12.55 0.88 5.95
C PHE A 84 13.70 -0.02 5.55
N GLY A 85 13.40 -1.24 5.13
CA GLY A 85 14.43 -2.17 4.66
C GLY A 85 15.18 -1.65 3.44
N ALA A 86 14.50 -0.86 2.60
CA ALA A 86 15.11 -0.30 1.40
C ALA A 86 16.03 0.88 1.68
N ARG A 87 16.03 1.39 2.90
CA ARG A 87 16.77 2.61 3.25
C ARG A 87 18.20 2.38 3.65
N LYS A 88 18.64 1.15 3.66
CA LYS A 88 20.00 0.79 4.06
C LYS A 88 20.37 1.41 5.40
N GLU A 89 19.51 1.25 6.37
CA GLU A 89 19.78 1.75 7.70
C GLU A 89 21.03 1.09 8.25
N VAL A 90 21.90 1.88 8.83
CA VAL A 90 23.12 1.41 9.42
C VAL A 90 22.98 1.51 10.92
N PHE A 91 23.13 0.40 11.57
CA PHE A 91 23.00 0.35 13.02
C PHE A 91 24.32 -0.01 13.65
#